data_bdc521f60abb944de67ee44376fc6a72
#
_entry.id   bdc521f60abb944de67ee44376fc6a72
#
_cell.length_a   1.000
_cell.length_b   1.000
_cell.length_c   1.000
_cell.angle_alpha   90.00
_cell.angle_beta   90.00
_cell.angle_gamma   90.00
#
_symmetry.space_group_name_H-M   'P 1'
#
loop_
_entity.id
_entity.type
_entity.pdbx_description
1 polymer ?
#
loop_
_entity_poly.entity_id
_entity_poly.type
_entity_poly.pdbx_seq_one_letter_code
_entity_poly.pdbx_strand_id
1 'polypeptide(L)' 'AEVLYWVVKGKTNRDIGEILGTSPRTVNKHLEHIFEKLGVETRTAAAAIASSLLQDA' A
#
# COMPACT_ATOMS: atom_id res chain seq x y z
N ALA A 1 -6.55 -4.85 -0.36
CA ALA A 1 -6.87 -3.46 -0.65
C ALA A 1 -6.09 -2.97 -1.87
N GLU A 2 -6.70 -2.11 -2.68
CA GLU A 2 -6.08 -1.60 -3.90
C GLU A 2 -4.81 -0.81 -3.64
N VAL A 3 -4.78 -0.01 -2.58
CA VAL A 3 -3.60 0.77 -2.24
C VAL A 3 -2.39 -0.13 -2.05
N LEU A 4 -2.55 -1.21 -1.30
CA LEU A 4 -1.47 -2.13 -1.01
C LEU A 4 -0.99 -2.85 -2.28
N TYR A 5 -1.90 -3.18 -3.16
CA TYR A 5 -1.57 -3.78 -4.46
C TYR A 5 -0.59 -2.88 -5.23
N TRP A 6 -0.88 -1.58 -5.29
CA TRP A 6 -0.03 -0.64 -6.02
C TRP A 6 1.31 -0.39 -5.32
N VAL A 7 1.33 -0.49 -3.98
CA VAL A 7 2.58 -0.43 -3.23
C VAL A 7 3.50 -1.58 -3.63
N VAL A 8 2.96 -2.78 -3.76
CA VAL A 8 3.72 -3.95 -4.19
C VAL A 8 4.27 -3.75 -5.60
N LYS A 9 3.52 -3.07 -6.47
CA LYS A 9 3.96 -2.76 -7.83
C LYS A 9 5.01 -1.64 -7.91
N GLY A 10 5.40 -1.07 -6.77
CA GLY A 10 6.42 -0.03 -6.74
C GLY A 10 5.92 1.36 -7.04
N LYS A 11 4.62 1.59 -6.97
CA LYS A 11 4.05 2.92 -7.22
C LYS A 11 4.23 3.84 -6.02
N THR A 12 4.41 5.13 -6.29
CA THR A 12 4.47 6.14 -5.24
C THR A 12 3.07 6.52 -4.78
N ASN A 13 2.96 7.20 -3.63
CA ASN A 13 1.66 7.71 -3.16
C ASN A 13 1.03 8.65 -4.18
N ARG A 14 1.84 9.44 -4.86
CA ARG A 14 1.36 10.33 -5.92
C ARG A 14 0.74 9.54 -7.07
N ASP A 15 1.43 8.50 -7.51
CA ASP A 15 0.94 7.63 -8.59
C ASP A 15 -0.37 6.94 -8.18
N ILE A 16 -0.39 6.42 -6.96
CA ILE A 16 -1.57 5.72 -6.43
C ILE A 16 -2.75 6.69 -6.35
N GLY A 17 -2.50 7.91 -5.88
CA GLY A 17 -3.53 8.94 -5.81
C GLY A 17 -4.12 9.24 -7.19
N GLU A 18 -3.30 9.34 -8.20
CA GLU A 18 -3.75 9.57 -9.58
C GLU A 18 -4.57 8.39 -10.11
N ILE A 19 -4.12 7.17 -9.84
CA ILE A 19 -4.81 5.95 -10.28
C ILE A 19 -6.19 5.83 -9.62
N LEU A 20 -6.26 6.11 -8.31
CA LEU A 20 -7.49 5.93 -7.54
C LEU A 20 -8.36 7.19 -7.47
N GLY A 21 -7.90 8.31 -8.04
CA GLY A 21 -8.64 9.56 -8.04
C GLY A 21 -8.69 10.24 -6.68
N THR A 22 -7.60 10.15 -5.92
CA THR A 22 -7.51 10.77 -4.59
C THR A 22 -6.15 11.45 -4.42
N SER A 23 -5.94 12.12 -3.29
CA SER A 23 -4.68 12.83 -3.03
C SER A 23 -3.63 11.90 -2.44
N PRO A 24 -2.33 12.21 -2.62
CA PRO A 24 -1.26 11.45 -1.97
C PRO A 24 -1.40 11.41 -0.44
N ARG A 25 -1.93 12.49 0.13
CA ARG A 25 -2.17 12.57 1.57
C ARG A 25 -3.18 11.52 2.03
N THR A 26 -4.26 11.35 1.27
CA THR A 26 -5.27 10.34 1.55
C THR A 26 -4.70 8.94 1.41
N VAL A 27 -3.87 8.71 0.38
CA VAL A 27 -3.19 7.44 0.19
C VAL A 27 -2.32 7.11 1.41
N ASN A 28 -1.56 8.09 1.90
CA ASN A 28 -0.73 7.91 3.07
C ASN A 28 -1.55 7.52 4.31
N LYS A 29 -2.71 8.13 4.47
CA LYS A 29 -3.60 7.82 5.58
C LYS A 29 -4.10 6.38 5.52
N HIS A 30 -4.46 5.92 4.32
CA HIS A 30 -4.84 4.51 4.12
C HIS A 30 -3.69 3.57 4.46
N LEU A 31 -2.46 3.93 4.06
CA LEU A 31 -1.28 3.12 4.37
C LEU A 31 -1.02 3.03 5.87
N GLU A 32 -1.22 4.11 6.61
CA GLU A 32 -1.07 4.08 8.07
C GLU A 32 -1.98 3.04 8.70
N HIS A 33 -3.24 2.98 8.27
CA HIS A 33 -4.20 1.99 8.75
C HIS A 33 -3.80 0.57 8.36
N ILE A 34 -3.32 0.40 7.13
CA ILE A 34 -2.87 -0.91 6.65
C ILE A 34 -1.67 -1.38 7.47
N PHE A 35 -0.72 -0.49 7.75
CA PHE A 35 0.46 -0.82 8.54
C PHE A 35 0.06 -1.28 9.95
N GLU A 36 -0.90 -0.61 10.56
CA GLU A 36 -1.42 -1.02 11.86
C GLU A 36 -2.02 -2.42 11.81
N LYS A 37 -2.84 -2.69 10.81
CA LYS A 37 -3.50 -3.99 10.67
C LYS A 37 -2.51 -5.12 10.44
N LEU A 38 -1.44 -4.85 9.69
CA LEU A 38 -0.41 -5.84 9.39
C LEU A 38 0.62 -5.96 10.51
N GLY A 39 0.63 -5.03 11.43
CA GLY A 39 1.61 -5.01 12.52
C GLY A 39 3.01 -4.66 12.05
N VAL A 40 3.14 -3.82 11.02
CA VAL A 40 4.43 -3.40 10.48
C VAL A 40 4.60 -1.89 10.61
N GLU A 41 5.86 -1.44 10.55
CA GLU A 41 6.18 -0.03 10.70
C GLU A 41 6.69 0.62 9.42
N THR A 42 7.00 -0.18 8.41
CA THR A 42 7.59 0.35 7.17
C THR A 42 6.81 -0.10 5.95
N ARG A 43 6.93 0.71 4.90
CA ARG A 43 6.36 0.42 3.59
C ARG A 43 6.96 -0.86 2.99
N THR A 44 8.26 -1.05 3.17
CA THR A 44 8.96 -2.24 2.68
C THR A 44 8.43 -3.51 3.33
N ALA A 45 8.22 -3.49 4.65
CA ALA A 45 7.68 -4.65 5.36
C ALA A 45 6.26 -4.96 4.91
N ALA A 46 5.43 -3.94 4.74
CA ALA A 46 4.07 -4.11 4.25
C ALA A 46 4.04 -4.69 2.85
N ALA A 47 4.91 -4.20 1.97
CA ALA A 47 5.01 -4.69 0.60
C ALA A 47 5.46 -6.14 0.55
N ALA A 48 6.38 -6.54 1.42
CA ALA A 48 6.85 -7.93 1.49
C ALA A 48 5.72 -8.88 1.88
N ILE A 49 4.94 -8.51 2.89
CA ILE A 49 3.79 -9.31 3.33
C ILE A 49 2.75 -9.39 2.22
N ALA A 50 2.41 -8.27 1.61
CA ALA A 50 1.40 -8.20 0.55
C ALA A 50 1.83 -8.99 -0.68
N SER A 51 3.10 -8.92 -1.04
CA SER A 51 3.64 -9.68 -2.17
C SER A 51 3.47 -11.18 -1.96
N SER A 52 3.74 -11.66 -0.74
CA SER A 52 3.54 -13.06 -0.41
C SER A 52 2.07 -13.47 -0.54
N LEU A 53 1.15 -12.65 -0.04
CA LEU A 53 -0.28 -12.92 -0.14
C LEU A 53 -0.76 -12.93 -1.59
N LEU A 54 -0.27 -12.02 -2.41
CA LEU A 54 -0.66 -11.94 -3.82
C LEU A 54 -0.11 -13.12 -4.64
N GLN A 55 1.06 -13.61 -4.28
CA GLN A 55 1.65 -14.77 -4.96
C GLN A 55 0.88 -16.05 -4.67
N ASP A 56 0.30 -16.15 -3.50
CA ASP A 56 -0.46 -17.32 -3.08
C ASP A 56 -1.88 -17.35 -3.67
N ALA A 57 -2.30 -16.22 -4.21
CA ALA A 57 -3.58 -16.14 -4.87
C ALA A 57 -3.48 -16.57 -6.33
#